data_ac9eb0b7959e61f1c55f1b9df4befff9
#
_entry.id   ac9eb0b7959e61f1c55f1b9df4befff9
#
_cell.length_a   1.000
_cell.length_b   1.000
_cell.length_c   1.000
_cell.angle_alpha   90.00
_cell.angle_beta   90.00
_cell.angle_gamma   90.00
#
_symmetry.space_group_name_H-M   'P 1'
#
loop_
_entity.id
_entity.type
_entity.pdbx_description
1 polymer ?
#
loop_
_entity_poly.entity_id
_entity_poly.type
_entity_poly.pdbx_seq_one_letter_code
_entity_poly.pdbx_strand_id
1 'polypeptide(L)'
;MSKLAIIEQLDAKREAARMGGGQKRIDAQHGKGKLTARERVEVLLDEGSFEELDMYVEHNCTDFGMDDQHIPGDGVVTGSGTINGRLVFLFSQDFTVYGGAVSERHAMKICKIMDMALKVGAPVIGLNDSGGARIQEGVASLGGYAEIFQRNVLASGVVPQISVIMGPCAGGAVYSPAMTDFIFMVKDSSFMFVTGPDVVKTVTNEVVTQEELGGAVTHTTKSGVADVAFENDIEALLAVRDFVDFLPASNKEPAPERPSADPWDRIEPSLDTLIPANANQPYDMHELIRKIVDEGDFFEVQPAHAGNILCGFGRVEGRTIGIVANQPMVLAGVLDINSSKKAGRFVRFCDAFEIPIVTLVDVPGFLPGTAQEHNGIIKHGAKLLFAYAEATVPKITIITRKAYGGAYDVMASKHLRGDLNYAWPTAEIAVMGAKGAVEIIFRGKTADEIAERTAEYEARFANPFVAASKGFIDEVIQPHSTRRRIALGLRKLRNKALENPWKKHDNIPL
;
A
#
# COMPACT_ATOMS: atom_id res chain seq x y z
N MET A 1 27.08 -48.57 1.68
CA MET A 1 27.35 -47.32 2.41
C MET A 1 26.86 -47.44 3.85
N SER A 2 27.61 -46.95 4.82
CA SER A 2 27.14 -46.88 6.20
C SER A 2 26.03 -45.83 6.33
N LYS A 3 25.15 -45.97 7.34
CA LYS A 3 24.10 -44.93 7.59
C LYS A 3 24.71 -43.54 7.81
N LEU A 4 25.89 -43.46 8.44
CA LEU A 4 26.62 -42.22 8.66
C LEU A 4 27.05 -41.56 7.33
N ALA A 5 27.59 -42.33 6.39
CA ALA A 5 27.99 -41.85 5.07
C ALA A 5 26.82 -41.30 4.25
N ILE A 6 25.58 -41.79 4.46
CA ILE A 6 24.37 -41.25 3.81
C ILE A 6 24.00 -39.88 4.39
N ILE A 7 24.16 -39.69 5.71
CA ILE A 7 23.91 -38.41 6.37
C ILE A 7 24.94 -37.36 5.93
N GLU A 8 26.23 -37.75 5.87
CA GLU A 8 27.31 -36.89 5.37
C GLU A 8 27.05 -36.43 3.91
N GLN A 9 26.51 -37.34 3.07
CA GLN A 9 26.10 -36.96 1.71
C GLN A 9 24.93 -35.96 1.67
N LEU A 10 23.97 -36.09 2.59
CA LEU A 10 22.88 -35.16 2.70
C LEU A 10 23.40 -33.77 3.08
N ASP A 11 24.28 -33.69 4.06
CA ASP A 11 24.87 -32.42 4.51
C ASP A 11 25.69 -31.77 3.39
N ALA A 12 26.48 -32.54 2.65
CA ALA A 12 27.21 -32.02 1.49
C ALA A 12 26.28 -31.48 0.39
N LYS A 13 25.16 -32.16 0.12
CA LYS A 13 24.15 -31.65 -0.83
C LYS A 13 23.44 -30.37 -0.35
N ARG A 14 23.17 -30.29 0.94
CA ARG A 14 22.60 -29.07 1.54
C ARG A 14 23.53 -27.88 1.39
N GLU A 15 24.81 -28.08 1.70
CA GLU A 15 25.83 -27.03 1.54
C GLU A 15 25.96 -26.59 0.07
N ALA A 16 26.01 -27.54 -0.87
CA ALA A 16 26.05 -27.23 -2.29
C ALA A 16 24.82 -26.40 -2.74
N ALA A 17 23.62 -26.76 -2.25
CA ALA A 17 22.39 -25.99 -2.53
C ALA A 17 22.41 -24.59 -1.92
N ARG A 18 23.00 -24.42 -0.71
CA ARG A 18 23.13 -23.11 -0.06
C ARG A 18 24.10 -22.17 -0.78
N MET A 19 25.11 -22.72 -1.43
CA MET A 19 26.08 -21.93 -2.18
C MET A 19 25.53 -21.30 -3.47
N GLY A 20 24.37 -21.73 -3.95
CA GLY A 20 23.71 -21.17 -5.13
C GLY A 20 24.67 -21.08 -6.33
N GLY A 21 24.91 -19.88 -6.84
CA GLY A 21 25.84 -19.62 -7.95
C GLY A 21 27.33 -19.66 -7.59
N GLY A 22 27.67 -19.97 -6.33
CA GLY A 22 29.03 -20.12 -5.82
C GLY A 22 29.64 -18.82 -5.27
N GLN A 23 30.73 -18.96 -4.48
CA GLN A 23 31.33 -17.88 -3.69
C GLN A 23 31.63 -16.62 -4.49
N LYS A 24 32.19 -16.76 -5.68
CA LYS A 24 32.54 -15.60 -6.55
C LYS A 24 31.32 -14.73 -6.85
N ARG A 25 30.14 -15.32 -7.07
CA ARG A 25 28.89 -14.58 -7.35
C ARG A 25 28.30 -14.01 -6.09
N ILE A 26 28.45 -14.70 -4.96
CA ILE A 26 28.08 -14.17 -3.62
C ILE A 26 28.89 -12.93 -3.32
N ASP A 27 30.22 -12.98 -3.47
CA ASP A 27 31.11 -11.84 -3.25
C ASP A 27 30.74 -10.66 -4.17
N ALA A 28 30.32 -10.93 -5.40
CA ALA A 28 29.85 -9.89 -6.32
C ALA A 28 28.53 -9.24 -5.91
N GLN A 29 27.62 -9.96 -5.22
CA GLN A 29 26.41 -9.39 -4.60
C GLN A 29 26.79 -8.48 -3.42
N HIS A 30 27.62 -8.98 -2.50
CA HIS A 30 28.10 -8.21 -1.35
C HIS A 30 28.88 -6.95 -1.80
N GLY A 31 29.69 -7.06 -2.85
CA GLY A 31 30.42 -5.93 -3.42
C GLY A 31 29.51 -4.81 -3.98
N LYS A 32 28.23 -5.09 -4.21
CA LYS A 32 27.20 -4.13 -4.60
C LYS A 32 26.36 -3.63 -3.41
N GLY A 33 26.72 -4.02 -2.18
CA GLY A 33 25.94 -3.68 -0.98
C GLY A 33 24.63 -4.46 -0.84
N LYS A 34 24.46 -5.57 -1.59
CA LYS A 34 23.26 -6.41 -1.57
C LYS A 34 23.47 -7.68 -0.76
N LEU A 35 22.45 -8.12 -0.05
CA LEU A 35 22.39 -9.43 0.57
C LEU A 35 22.12 -10.52 -0.47
N THR A 36 22.53 -11.77 -0.17
CA THR A 36 22.10 -12.95 -0.91
C THR A 36 20.63 -13.27 -0.63
N ALA A 37 20.02 -14.12 -1.47
CA ALA A 37 18.64 -14.56 -1.28
C ALA A 37 18.40 -15.19 0.10
N ARG A 38 19.36 -15.95 0.63
CA ARG A 38 19.29 -16.63 1.93
C ARG A 38 19.46 -15.67 3.09
N GLU A 39 20.44 -14.78 3.03
CA GLU A 39 20.62 -13.74 4.05
C GLU A 39 19.39 -12.83 4.17
N ARG A 40 18.73 -12.52 3.06
CA ARG A 40 17.45 -11.77 3.08
C ARG A 40 16.36 -12.53 3.84
N VAL A 41 16.26 -13.84 3.65
CA VAL A 41 15.32 -14.70 4.39
C VAL A 41 15.64 -14.72 5.88
N GLU A 42 16.92 -14.82 6.25
CA GLU A 42 17.36 -14.80 7.65
C GLU A 42 17.07 -13.49 8.36
N VAL A 43 17.20 -12.35 7.66
CA VAL A 43 16.84 -11.02 8.22
C VAL A 43 15.34 -10.84 8.34
N LEU A 44 14.57 -11.36 7.36
CA LEU A 44 13.11 -11.19 7.32
C LEU A 44 12.38 -12.00 8.39
N LEU A 45 12.80 -13.25 8.61
CA LEU A 45 12.08 -14.19 9.47
C LEU A 45 12.61 -14.20 10.91
N ASP A 46 11.82 -14.76 11.80
CA ASP A 46 12.26 -15.05 13.15
C ASP A 46 13.35 -16.13 13.13
N GLU A 47 14.34 -15.98 14.00
CA GLU A 47 15.49 -16.88 14.07
C GLU A 47 15.06 -18.36 14.20
N GLY A 48 15.59 -19.21 13.32
CA GLY A 48 15.33 -20.64 13.31
C GLY A 48 13.93 -21.06 12.84
N SER A 49 13.08 -20.13 12.40
CA SER A 49 11.72 -20.45 11.96
C SER A 49 11.63 -20.90 10.49
N PHE A 50 12.65 -20.66 9.69
CA PHE A 50 12.60 -20.94 8.26
C PHE A 50 12.62 -22.44 7.93
N GLU A 51 11.59 -22.89 7.24
CA GLU A 51 11.51 -24.21 6.62
C GLU A 51 11.53 -24.09 5.11
N GLU A 52 12.67 -24.47 4.50
CA GLU A 52 12.86 -24.43 3.06
C GLU A 52 12.14 -25.57 2.36
N LEU A 53 11.43 -25.25 1.30
CA LEU A 53 10.79 -26.22 0.41
C LEU A 53 11.50 -26.27 -0.95
N ASP A 54 11.60 -27.48 -1.52
CA ASP A 54 12.14 -27.70 -2.87
C ASP A 54 13.60 -27.23 -3.06
N MET A 55 14.43 -27.32 -2.01
CA MET A 55 15.85 -26.95 -2.03
C MET A 55 16.65 -27.66 -3.15
N TYR A 56 16.27 -28.87 -3.54
CA TYR A 56 16.99 -29.70 -4.52
C TYR A 56 16.37 -29.68 -5.92
N VAL A 57 15.34 -28.89 -6.14
CA VAL A 57 14.74 -28.75 -7.48
C VAL A 57 15.75 -28.10 -8.42
N GLU A 58 15.91 -28.68 -9.60
CA GLU A 58 16.74 -28.18 -10.68
C GLU A 58 15.90 -27.97 -11.93
N HIS A 59 16.37 -27.15 -12.89
CA HIS A 59 15.72 -27.01 -14.17
C HIS A 59 15.81 -28.30 -15.00
N ASN A 60 14.96 -28.42 -16.00
CA ASN A 60 14.94 -29.55 -16.93
C ASN A 60 15.28 -29.14 -18.39
N CYS A 61 15.89 -27.96 -18.55
CA CYS A 61 16.34 -27.48 -19.85
C CYS A 61 17.59 -28.20 -20.31
N THR A 62 17.58 -28.67 -21.55
CA THR A 62 18.71 -29.37 -22.20
C THR A 62 19.33 -28.55 -23.32
N ASP A 63 18.69 -27.42 -23.70
CA ASP A 63 19.14 -26.56 -24.79
C ASP A 63 20.24 -25.59 -24.37
N PHE A 64 21.02 -25.13 -25.32
CA PHE A 64 22.05 -24.08 -25.12
C PHE A 64 23.06 -24.37 -24.01
N GLY A 65 23.42 -25.65 -23.79
CA GLY A 65 24.41 -26.09 -22.80
C GLY A 65 23.89 -26.02 -21.36
N MET A 66 22.60 -26.02 -21.18
CA MET A 66 21.97 -26.02 -19.84
C MET A 66 22.02 -27.42 -19.21
N ASP A 67 22.08 -28.50 -20.00
CA ASP A 67 22.18 -29.89 -19.53
C ASP A 67 23.44 -30.22 -18.73
N ASP A 68 24.49 -29.40 -18.85
CA ASP A 68 25.73 -29.53 -18.06
C ASP A 68 25.75 -28.59 -16.80
N GLN A 69 24.68 -27.81 -16.55
CA GLN A 69 24.66 -26.76 -15.54
C GLN A 69 23.47 -26.92 -14.58
N HIS A 70 23.53 -27.92 -13.71
CA HIS A 70 22.47 -28.14 -12.72
C HIS A 70 22.83 -27.47 -11.38
N ILE A 71 22.09 -26.43 -10.99
CA ILE A 71 22.25 -25.74 -9.71
C ILE A 71 21.02 -26.00 -8.86
N PRO A 72 21.13 -26.66 -7.68
CA PRO A 72 20.00 -26.93 -6.81
C PRO A 72 19.30 -25.62 -6.37
N GLY A 73 17.97 -25.66 -6.29
CA GLY A 73 17.14 -24.51 -5.96
C GLY A 73 16.69 -23.70 -7.16
N ASP A 74 17.33 -23.86 -8.32
CA ASP A 74 16.99 -23.25 -9.62
C ASP A 74 16.75 -21.73 -9.54
N GLY A 75 17.58 -21.03 -8.76
CA GLY A 75 17.55 -19.55 -8.69
C GLY A 75 16.45 -18.94 -7.82
N VAL A 76 15.79 -19.75 -6.99
CA VAL A 76 14.83 -19.24 -5.99
C VAL A 76 14.80 -20.06 -4.72
N VAL A 77 14.89 -19.40 -3.59
CA VAL A 77 14.67 -19.97 -2.26
C VAL A 77 13.20 -19.83 -1.91
N THR A 78 12.51 -20.91 -1.57
CA THR A 78 11.09 -20.92 -1.28
C THR A 78 10.80 -21.66 0.02
N GLY A 79 9.83 -21.21 0.80
CA GLY A 79 9.47 -21.86 2.05
C GLY A 79 8.49 -21.06 2.87
N SER A 80 8.44 -21.39 4.15
CA SER A 80 7.65 -20.70 5.16
C SER A 80 8.47 -20.45 6.41
N GLY A 81 8.04 -19.50 7.21
CA GLY A 81 8.61 -19.20 8.52
C GLY A 81 7.68 -18.26 9.28
N THR A 82 8.16 -17.67 10.35
CA THR A 82 7.37 -16.71 11.11
C THR A 82 7.97 -15.30 11.09
N ILE A 83 7.11 -14.31 11.20
CA ILE A 83 7.44 -12.93 11.50
C ILE A 83 6.68 -12.56 12.77
N ASN A 84 7.41 -12.24 13.85
CA ASN A 84 6.82 -11.96 15.16
C ASN A 84 5.85 -13.08 15.61
N GLY A 85 6.25 -14.34 15.39
CA GLY A 85 5.49 -15.55 15.71
C GLY A 85 4.33 -15.87 14.76
N ARG A 86 4.12 -15.12 13.69
CA ARG A 86 3.01 -15.32 12.72
C ARG A 86 3.52 -15.96 11.44
N LEU A 87 2.83 -17.01 10.99
CA LEU A 87 3.17 -17.74 9.78
C LEU A 87 3.12 -16.85 8.54
N VAL A 88 4.15 -16.92 7.72
CA VAL A 88 4.21 -16.33 6.38
C VAL A 88 4.82 -17.33 5.39
N PHE A 89 4.43 -17.23 4.13
CA PHE A 89 5.08 -17.92 3.02
C PHE A 89 5.89 -16.92 2.22
N LEU A 90 7.05 -17.36 1.73
CA LEU A 90 7.92 -16.47 0.99
C LEU A 90 8.67 -17.16 -0.13
N PHE A 91 9.08 -16.37 -1.10
CA PHE A 91 10.13 -16.72 -2.04
C PHE A 91 11.17 -15.61 -2.10
N SER A 92 12.43 -16.00 -2.29
CA SER A 92 13.55 -15.07 -2.47
C SER A 92 14.32 -15.46 -3.72
N GLN A 93 14.31 -14.63 -4.74
CA GLN A 93 15.01 -14.89 -5.99
C GLN A 93 16.51 -14.71 -5.80
N ASP A 94 17.28 -15.69 -6.27
CA ASP A 94 18.74 -15.73 -6.14
C ASP A 94 19.41 -15.27 -7.43
N PHE A 95 19.80 -14.01 -7.45
CA PHE A 95 20.50 -13.42 -8.59
C PHE A 95 21.84 -14.10 -8.90
N THR A 96 22.44 -14.82 -7.94
CA THR A 96 23.68 -15.57 -8.17
C THR A 96 23.50 -16.75 -9.12
N VAL A 97 22.25 -17.25 -9.26
CA VAL A 97 21.88 -18.38 -10.10
C VAL A 97 21.12 -17.88 -11.32
N TYR A 98 21.76 -17.92 -12.47
CA TYR A 98 21.21 -17.48 -13.76
C TYR A 98 20.60 -16.06 -13.73
N GLY A 99 21.13 -15.16 -12.87
CA GLY A 99 20.58 -13.81 -12.69
C GLY A 99 19.15 -13.79 -12.11
N GLY A 100 18.78 -14.80 -11.34
CA GLY A 100 17.42 -14.93 -10.80
C GLY A 100 16.35 -15.16 -11.89
N ALA A 101 16.75 -15.50 -13.11
CA ALA A 101 15.81 -15.64 -14.23
C ALA A 101 14.84 -16.80 -14.00
N VAL A 102 13.56 -16.56 -14.25
CA VAL A 102 12.48 -17.50 -13.98
C VAL A 102 12.42 -18.58 -15.07
N SER A 103 12.61 -19.80 -14.65
CA SER A 103 12.37 -21.04 -15.41
C SER A 103 10.97 -21.60 -15.14
N GLU A 104 10.57 -22.63 -15.83
CA GLU A 104 9.36 -23.39 -15.49
C GLU A 104 9.42 -23.95 -14.06
N ARG A 105 10.56 -24.53 -13.63
CA ARG A 105 10.73 -25.10 -12.29
C ARG A 105 10.83 -24.04 -11.20
N HIS A 106 11.51 -22.95 -11.46
CA HIS A 106 11.53 -21.78 -10.59
C HIS A 106 10.10 -21.26 -10.31
N ALA A 107 9.30 -21.08 -11.37
CA ALA A 107 7.91 -20.65 -11.26
C ALA A 107 7.06 -21.66 -10.48
N MET A 108 7.23 -22.97 -10.74
CA MET A 108 6.54 -24.05 -10.02
C MET A 108 6.77 -23.98 -8.51
N LYS A 109 8.00 -23.71 -8.07
CA LYS A 109 8.33 -23.52 -6.65
C LYS A 109 7.58 -22.35 -6.03
N ILE A 110 7.54 -21.20 -6.71
CA ILE A 110 6.79 -20.03 -6.28
C ILE A 110 5.30 -20.34 -6.20
N CYS A 111 4.74 -20.93 -7.24
CA CYS A 111 3.33 -21.33 -7.28
C CYS A 111 2.95 -22.26 -6.13
N LYS A 112 3.82 -23.21 -5.79
CA LYS A 112 3.59 -24.15 -4.69
C LYS A 112 3.43 -23.42 -3.35
N ILE A 113 4.30 -22.47 -3.02
CA ILE A 113 4.19 -21.76 -1.74
C ILE A 113 2.98 -20.81 -1.73
N MET A 114 2.62 -20.21 -2.87
CA MET A 114 1.41 -19.40 -3.00
C MET A 114 0.15 -20.25 -2.80
N ASP A 115 0.10 -21.44 -3.39
CA ASP A 115 -1.02 -22.40 -3.20
C ASP A 115 -1.14 -22.85 -1.74
N MET A 116 0.00 -23.04 -1.04
CA MET A 116 0.01 -23.38 0.38
C MET A 116 -0.50 -22.21 1.24
N ALA A 117 -0.03 -21.01 0.96
CA ALA A 117 -0.47 -19.79 1.64
C ALA A 117 -1.99 -19.59 1.53
N LEU A 118 -2.54 -19.76 0.33
CA LEU A 118 -3.99 -19.68 0.09
C LEU A 118 -4.78 -20.75 0.86
N LYS A 119 -4.25 -21.97 0.97
CA LYS A 119 -4.92 -23.07 1.69
C LYS A 119 -5.03 -22.83 3.18
N VAL A 120 -4.01 -22.20 3.77
CA VAL A 120 -3.93 -22.02 5.23
C VAL A 120 -4.32 -20.60 5.67
N GLY A 121 -4.42 -19.65 4.72
CA GLY A 121 -4.70 -18.24 5.04
C GLY A 121 -3.51 -17.52 5.68
N ALA A 122 -2.37 -17.47 4.97
CA ALA A 122 -1.17 -16.78 5.44
C ALA A 122 -0.63 -15.82 4.36
N PRO A 123 0.02 -14.70 4.74
CA PRO A 123 0.60 -13.75 3.80
C PRO A 123 1.66 -14.39 2.89
N VAL A 124 1.80 -13.83 1.68
CA VAL A 124 2.86 -14.16 0.74
C VAL A 124 3.81 -12.97 0.60
N ILE A 125 5.10 -13.22 0.80
CA ILE A 125 6.14 -12.20 0.66
C ILE A 125 7.10 -12.62 -0.45
N GLY A 126 7.21 -11.81 -1.50
CA GLY A 126 8.15 -11.99 -2.59
C GLY A 126 9.36 -11.08 -2.45
N LEU A 127 10.58 -11.65 -2.35
CA LEU A 127 11.83 -10.91 -2.42
C LEU A 127 12.36 -11.03 -3.84
N ASN A 128 12.17 -9.96 -4.63
CA ASN A 128 12.33 -9.99 -6.08
C ASN A 128 13.72 -9.47 -6.48
N ASP A 129 14.48 -10.30 -7.19
CA ASP A 129 15.80 -9.97 -7.74
C ASP A 129 16.04 -10.83 -8.99
N SER A 130 15.49 -10.40 -10.14
CA SER A 130 15.40 -11.24 -11.34
C SER A 130 15.61 -10.46 -12.63
N GLY A 131 16.42 -11.03 -13.51
CA GLY A 131 16.57 -10.53 -14.87
C GLY A 131 15.37 -10.79 -15.80
N GLY A 132 14.31 -11.45 -15.32
CA GLY A 132 13.12 -11.76 -16.11
C GLY A 132 13.01 -13.23 -16.49
N ALA A 133 12.46 -13.53 -17.66
CA ALA A 133 12.30 -14.87 -18.17
C ALA A 133 13.64 -15.54 -18.51
N ARG A 134 13.81 -16.82 -18.19
CA ARG A 134 14.98 -17.59 -18.60
C ARG A 134 14.89 -17.88 -20.09
N ILE A 135 15.69 -17.18 -20.89
CA ILE A 135 15.57 -17.16 -22.36
C ILE A 135 15.81 -18.56 -22.94
N GLN A 136 16.69 -19.35 -22.35
CA GLN A 136 17.03 -20.71 -22.80
C GLN A 136 15.82 -21.68 -22.77
N GLU A 137 14.83 -21.40 -21.93
CA GLU A 137 13.63 -22.23 -21.81
C GLU A 137 12.47 -21.73 -22.71
N GLY A 138 12.67 -20.62 -23.40
CA GLY A 138 11.68 -20.09 -24.34
C GLY A 138 10.29 -19.88 -23.72
N VAL A 139 9.25 -20.42 -24.38
CA VAL A 139 7.86 -20.23 -23.96
C VAL A 139 7.51 -20.89 -22.63
N ALA A 140 8.23 -21.90 -22.18
CA ALA A 140 8.01 -22.55 -20.90
C ALA A 140 8.22 -21.57 -19.72
N SER A 141 9.21 -20.70 -19.84
CA SER A 141 9.45 -19.59 -18.89
C SER A 141 8.26 -18.60 -18.84
N LEU A 142 7.67 -18.28 -20.00
CA LEU A 142 6.48 -17.42 -20.04
C LEU A 142 5.25 -18.11 -19.44
N GLY A 143 5.09 -19.41 -19.69
CA GLY A 143 4.06 -20.21 -19.03
C GLY A 143 4.19 -20.17 -17.52
N GLY A 144 5.42 -20.29 -17.00
CA GLY A 144 5.72 -20.16 -15.57
C GLY A 144 5.27 -18.80 -14.98
N TYR A 145 5.54 -17.69 -15.68
CA TYR A 145 5.02 -16.39 -15.26
C TYR A 145 3.49 -16.32 -15.24
N ALA A 146 2.83 -16.85 -16.26
CA ALA A 146 1.37 -16.86 -16.31
C ALA A 146 0.75 -17.62 -15.13
N GLU A 147 1.37 -18.73 -14.70
CA GLU A 147 0.96 -19.50 -13.52
C GLU A 147 1.11 -18.69 -12.22
N ILE A 148 2.18 -17.88 -12.09
CA ILE A 148 2.35 -16.97 -10.95
C ILE A 148 1.28 -15.88 -11.00
N PHE A 149 1.04 -15.24 -12.16
CA PHE A 149 0.05 -14.17 -12.30
C PHE A 149 -1.36 -14.63 -11.94
N GLN A 150 -1.74 -15.85 -12.38
CA GLN A 150 -3.03 -16.42 -12.00
C GLN A 150 -3.17 -16.51 -10.47
N ARG A 151 -2.11 -16.93 -9.76
CA ARG A 151 -2.13 -17.04 -8.31
C ARG A 151 -2.15 -15.69 -7.61
N ASN A 152 -1.47 -14.67 -8.15
CA ASN A 152 -1.60 -13.31 -7.63
C ASN A 152 -3.07 -12.83 -7.68
N VAL A 153 -3.76 -13.11 -8.79
CA VAL A 153 -5.18 -12.74 -8.92
C VAL A 153 -6.06 -13.53 -7.94
N LEU A 154 -5.84 -14.83 -7.79
CA LEU A 154 -6.60 -15.66 -6.85
C LEU A 154 -6.33 -15.31 -5.38
N ALA A 155 -5.14 -14.84 -5.06
CA ALA A 155 -4.76 -14.41 -3.72
C ALA A 155 -5.24 -13.01 -3.37
N SER A 156 -5.55 -12.17 -4.36
CA SER A 156 -5.99 -10.78 -4.15
C SER A 156 -7.26 -10.71 -3.30
N GLY A 157 -7.18 -9.97 -2.20
CA GLY A 157 -8.27 -9.87 -1.21
C GLY A 157 -8.50 -11.13 -0.38
N VAL A 158 -7.65 -12.16 -0.49
CA VAL A 158 -7.73 -13.40 0.31
C VAL A 158 -6.61 -13.45 1.33
N VAL A 159 -5.37 -13.29 0.91
CA VAL A 159 -4.19 -13.18 1.76
C VAL A 159 -3.38 -11.95 1.35
N PRO A 160 -2.76 -11.22 2.28
CA PRO A 160 -1.89 -10.11 1.94
C PRO A 160 -0.70 -10.56 1.09
N GLN A 161 -0.40 -9.80 0.05
CA GLN A 161 0.71 -10.04 -0.85
C GLN A 161 1.66 -8.85 -0.82
N ILE A 162 2.91 -9.06 -0.45
CA ILE A 162 3.93 -8.03 -0.33
C ILE A 162 5.09 -8.36 -1.27
N SER A 163 5.47 -7.42 -2.11
CA SER A 163 6.65 -7.52 -2.97
C SER A 163 7.74 -6.57 -2.50
N VAL A 164 8.94 -7.08 -2.30
CA VAL A 164 10.13 -6.28 -2.00
C VAL A 164 11.08 -6.42 -3.18
N ILE A 165 11.33 -5.32 -3.88
CA ILE A 165 12.21 -5.30 -5.04
C ILE A 165 13.62 -4.97 -4.53
N MET A 166 14.51 -5.93 -4.64
CA MET A 166 15.85 -5.90 -4.05
C MET A 166 16.97 -6.02 -5.10
N GLY A 167 16.61 -5.91 -6.35
CA GLY A 167 17.51 -5.94 -7.49
C GLY A 167 16.77 -5.62 -8.78
N PRO A 168 17.33 -5.96 -9.94
CA PRO A 168 16.63 -5.85 -11.20
C PRO A 168 15.30 -6.64 -11.17
N CYS A 169 14.26 -6.04 -11.76
CA CYS A 169 12.96 -6.65 -11.98
C CYS A 169 12.47 -6.16 -13.35
N ALA A 170 12.70 -6.98 -14.40
CA ALA A 170 12.53 -6.55 -15.79
C ALA A 170 11.58 -7.47 -16.57
N GLY A 171 10.88 -6.90 -17.55
CA GLY A 171 9.99 -7.63 -18.44
C GLY A 171 8.85 -8.29 -17.69
N GLY A 172 8.64 -9.59 -17.89
CA GLY A 172 7.58 -10.35 -17.20
C GLY A 172 7.63 -10.27 -15.65
N ALA A 173 8.82 -10.05 -15.08
CA ALA A 173 9.02 -10.00 -13.64
C ALA A 173 8.32 -8.81 -12.96
N VAL A 174 7.98 -7.73 -13.66
CA VAL A 174 7.34 -6.55 -13.07
C VAL A 174 5.84 -6.73 -12.82
N TYR A 175 5.19 -7.62 -13.57
CA TYR A 175 3.73 -7.73 -13.51
C TYR A 175 3.22 -8.46 -12.27
N SER A 176 3.94 -9.46 -11.78
CA SER A 176 3.58 -10.12 -10.52
C SER A 176 3.61 -9.12 -9.34
N PRO A 177 4.70 -8.36 -9.09
CA PRO A 177 4.69 -7.30 -8.07
C PRO A 177 3.59 -6.27 -8.28
N ALA A 178 3.32 -5.85 -9.52
CA ALA A 178 2.27 -4.85 -9.81
C ALA A 178 0.85 -5.32 -9.44
N MET A 179 0.63 -6.62 -9.33
CA MET A 179 -0.64 -7.22 -8.89
C MET A 179 -0.70 -7.49 -7.37
N THR A 180 0.41 -7.38 -6.66
CA THR A 180 0.43 -7.53 -5.20
C THR A 180 -0.12 -6.29 -4.49
N ASP A 181 -0.39 -6.38 -3.20
CA ASP A 181 -1.01 -5.30 -2.44
C ASP A 181 -0.05 -4.15 -2.17
N PHE A 182 1.22 -4.46 -1.85
CA PHE A 182 2.24 -3.46 -1.54
C PHE A 182 3.57 -3.80 -2.21
N ILE A 183 4.28 -2.76 -2.66
CA ILE A 183 5.58 -2.85 -3.33
C ILE A 183 6.58 -1.96 -2.60
N PHE A 184 7.61 -2.57 -2.03
CA PHE A 184 8.73 -1.89 -1.40
C PHE A 184 9.97 -2.00 -2.30
N MET A 185 10.78 -0.95 -2.36
CA MET A 185 11.98 -0.92 -3.20
C MET A 185 13.20 -0.49 -2.40
N VAL A 186 14.37 -0.95 -2.82
CA VAL A 186 15.67 -0.53 -2.28
C VAL A 186 16.30 0.47 -3.25
N LYS A 187 16.71 1.64 -2.75
CA LYS A 187 17.36 2.68 -3.56
C LYS A 187 18.67 2.18 -4.18
N ASP A 188 19.01 2.72 -5.32
CA ASP A 188 20.27 2.52 -6.04
C ASP A 188 20.62 1.07 -6.44
N SER A 189 19.85 0.08 -5.98
CA SER A 189 20.08 -1.34 -6.24
C SER A 189 18.91 -2.04 -6.87
N SER A 190 17.70 -1.50 -6.78
CA SER A 190 16.48 -2.11 -7.32
C SER A 190 15.86 -1.29 -8.44
N PHE A 191 15.40 -1.99 -9.48
CA PHE A 191 14.83 -1.36 -10.67
C PHE A 191 13.63 -2.17 -11.16
N MET A 192 12.56 -1.48 -11.55
CA MET A 192 11.39 -2.06 -12.21
C MET A 192 11.17 -1.35 -13.56
N PHE A 193 11.17 -2.10 -14.66
CA PHE A 193 10.81 -1.56 -15.97
C PHE A 193 10.34 -2.67 -16.92
N VAL A 194 9.49 -2.33 -17.85
CA VAL A 194 9.03 -3.28 -18.89
C VAL A 194 10.19 -3.72 -19.76
N THR A 195 11.05 -2.76 -20.15
CA THR A 195 12.29 -3.01 -20.89
C THR A 195 13.39 -2.09 -20.37
N GLY A 196 14.65 -2.56 -20.39
CA GLY A 196 15.79 -1.78 -19.91
C GLY A 196 16.16 -0.60 -20.81
N PRO A 197 17.09 0.28 -20.34
CA PRO A 197 17.49 1.49 -21.03
C PRO A 197 17.99 1.28 -22.48
N ASP A 198 18.67 0.18 -22.75
CA ASP A 198 19.19 -0.10 -24.11
C ASP A 198 18.06 -0.32 -25.13
N VAL A 199 16.99 -1.00 -24.73
CA VAL A 199 15.81 -1.20 -25.57
C VAL A 199 15.04 0.10 -25.74
N VAL A 200 14.89 0.88 -24.67
CA VAL A 200 14.28 2.22 -24.73
C VAL A 200 15.03 3.09 -25.72
N LYS A 201 16.35 3.15 -25.63
CA LYS A 201 17.20 3.90 -26.57
C LYS A 201 17.01 3.45 -28.02
N THR A 202 16.91 2.14 -28.24
CA THR A 202 16.76 1.59 -29.59
C THR A 202 15.40 1.90 -30.20
N VAL A 203 14.33 1.87 -29.40
CA VAL A 203 12.96 2.01 -29.88
C VAL A 203 12.48 3.46 -29.93
N THR A 204 12.81 4.25 -28.86
CA THR A 204 12.30 5.63 -28.69
C THR A 204 13.36 6.70 -28.90
N ASN A 205 14.64 6.32 -29.05
CA ASN A 205 15.81 7.21 -29.05
C ASN A 205 16.02 8.01 -27.75
N GLU A 206 15.34 7.65 -26.67
CA GLU A 206 15.56 8.25 -25.36
C GLU A 206 16.82 7.67 -24.69
N VAL A 207 17.64 8.53 -24.11
CA VAL A 207 18.81 8.12 -23.34
C VAL A 207 18.52 8.34 -21.87
N VAL A 208 18.35 7.24 -21.13
CA VAL A 208 17.99 7.24 -19.71
C VAL A 208 18.86 6.24 -18.95
N THR A 209 19.11 6.50 -17.68
CA THR A 209 19.74 5.54 -16.76
C THR A 209 18.69 4.55 -16.22
N GLN A 210 19.14 3.46 -15.62
CA GLN A 210 18.23 2.51 -14.93
C GLN A 210 17.45 3.20 -13.83
N GLU A 211 18.10 4.06 -13.04
CA GLU A 211 17.48 4.80 -11.93
C GLU A 211 16.42 5.80 -12.44
N GLU A 212 16.72 6.55 -13.49
CA GLU A 212 15.76 7.48 -14.08
C GLU A 212 14.55 6.78 -14.70
N LEU A 213 14.74 5.61 -15.33
CA LEU A 213 13.69 4.85 -16.00
C LEU A 213 12.78 4.15 -14.99
N GLY A 214 13.37 3.46 -14.01
CA GLY A 214 12.60 2.60 -13.12
C GLY A 214 13.23 2.33 -11.76
N GLY A 215 14.02 3.27 -11.24
CA GLY A 215 14.58 3.17 -9.89
C GLY A 215 13.55 3.43 -8.80
N ALA A 216 13.93 3.15 -7.56
CA ALA A 216 13.07 3.28 -6.40
C ALA A 216 12.47 4.68 -6.23
N VAL A 217 13.30 5.73 -6.42
CA VAL A 217 12.84 7.12 -6.34
C VAL A 217 11.82 7.43 -7.44
N THR A 218 12.05 6.98 -8.67
CA THR A 218 11.12 7.19 -9.78
C THR A 218 9.76 6.55 -9.50
N HIS A 219 9.74 5.32 -8.99
CA HIS A 219 8.49 4.60 -8.74
C HIS A 219 7.76 5.06 -7.48
N THR A 220 8.45 5.56 -6.47
CA THR A 220 7.80 6.11 -5.27
C THR A 220 7.37 7.57 -5.39
N THR A 221 7.92 8.34 -6.35
CA THR A 221 7.56 9.76 -6.48
C THR A 221 6.72 10.07 -7.71
N LYS A 222 7.11 9.53 -8.89
CA LYS A 222 6.50 9.88 -10.18
C LYS A 222 5.35 8.94 -10.56
N SER A 223 5.60 7.64 -10.60
CA SER A 223 4.63 6.67 -11.10
C SER A 223 3.64 6.19 -10.04
N GLY A 224 4.03 6.20 -8.76
CA GLY A 224 3.23 5.62 -7.68
C GLY A 224 3.10 4.09 -7.76
N VAL A 225 3.98 3.42 -8.49
CA VAL A 225 4.00 1.95 -8.59
C VAL A 225 4.51 1.34 -7.30
N ALA A 226 5.56 1.93 -6.69
CA ALA A 226 6.08 1.48 -5.41
C ALA A 226 5.55 2.34 -4.25
N ASP A 227 5.36 1.70 -3.11
CA ASP A 227 4.79 2.34 -1.93
C ASP A 227 5.85 3.05 -1.07
N VAL A 228 6.98 2.38 -0.81
CA VAL A 228 8.06 2.94 0.02
C VAL A 228 9.43 2.54 -0.55
N ALA A 229 10.40 3.45 -0.44
CA ALA A 229 11.80 3.20 -0.79
C ALA A 229 12.69 3.27 0.46
N PHE A 230 13.63 2.32 0.57
CA PHE A 230 14.56 2.17 1.69
C PHE A 230 16.01 2.30 1.21
N GLU A 231 16.91 2.66 2.11
CA GLU A 231 18.32 2.90 1.76
C GLU A 231 19.08 1.59 1.46
N ASN A 232 18.69 0.48 2.07
CA ASN A 232 19.37 -0.81 1.92
C ASN A 232 18.43 -2.00 2.18
N ASP A 233 18.92 -3.21 1.87
CA ASP A 233 18.18 -4.47 2.03
C ASP A 233 17.70 -4.69 3.47
N ILE A 234 18.54 -4.35 4.47
CA ILE A 234 18.23 -4.59 5.90
C ILE A 234 17.07 -3.70 6.34
N GLU A 235 17.13 -2.40 6.04
CA GLU A 235 16.05 -1.47 6.38
C GLU A 235 14.73 -1.87 5.74
N ALA A 236 14.75 -2.28 4.46
CA ALA A 236 13.57 -2.73 3.77
C ALA A 236 12.95 -3.97 4.45
N LEU A 237 13.76 -4.97 4.80
CA LEU A 237 13.30 -6.20 5.43
C LEU A 237 12.76 -5.97 6.85
N LEU A 238 13.43 -5.13 7.65
CA LEU A 238 12.94 -4.75 8.99
C LEU A 238 11.63 -3.98 8.90
N ALA A 239 11.50 -3.06 7.94
CA ALA A 239 10.25 -2.34 7.71
C ALA A 239 9.10 -3.28 7.28
N VAL A 240 9.38 -4.33 6.51
CA VAL A 240 8.38 -5.37 6.18
C VAL A 240 7.94 -6.12 7.44
N ARG A 241 8.86 -6.44 8.35
CA ARG A 241 8.51 -7.08 9.64
C ARG A 241 7.54 -6.23 10.45
N ASP A 242 7.83 -4.93 10.57
CA ASP A 242 6.96 -3.97 11.28
C ASP A 242 5.61 -3.81 10.55
N PHE A 243 5.65 -3.76 9.23
CA PHE A 243 4.46 -3.59 8.41
C PHE A 243 3.48 -4.77 8.49
N VAL A 244 3.99 -6.00 8.45
CA VAL A 244 3.18 -7.23 8.57
C VAL A 244 2.37 -7.24 9.88
N ASP A 245 2.86 -6.61 10.93
CA ASP A 245 2.15 -6.50 12.21
C ASP A 245 0.87 -5.67 12.17
N PHE A 246 0.71 -4.80 11.18
CA PHE A 246 -0.55 -4.08 10.95
C PHE A 246 -1.58 -4.92 10.19
N LEU A 247 -1.15 -5.99 9.53
CA LEU A 247 -2.00 -6.73 8.60
C LEU A 247 -2.58 -8.01 9.22
N PRO A 248 -3.80 -8.41 8.86
CA PRO A 248 -4.31 -9.74 9.18
C PRO A 248 -3.52 -10.82 8.42
N ALA A 249 -3.62 -12.07 8.84
CA ALA A 249 -3.05 -13.18 8.09
C ALA A 249 -3.85 -13.49 6.80
N SER A 250 -5.15 -13.28 6.86
CA SER A 250 -6.08 -13.44 5.72
C SER A 250 -7.34 -12.61 5.92
N ASN A 251 -8.21 -12.58 4.93
CA ASN A 251 -9.51 -11.93 5.03
C ASN A 251 -10.51 -12.62 5.98
N LYS A 252 -10.13 -13.73 6.62
CA LYS A 252 -10.98 -14.49 7.54
C LYS A 252 -10.75 -14.18 9.00
N GLU A 253 -9.73 -13.41 9.32
CA GLU A 253 -9.37 -13.08 10.69
C GLU A 253 -8.92 -11.61 10.79
N PRO A 254 -9.13 -10.97 11.95
CA PRO A 254 -8.72 -9.59 12.14
C PRO A 254 -7.21 -9.46 12.18
N ALA A 255 -6.70 -8.24 11.96
CA ALA A 255 -5.31 -7.91 12.24
C ALA A 255 -4.98 -8.16 13.72
N PRO A 256 -3.72 -8.51 14.05
CA PRO A 256 -3.33 -8.80 15.43
C PRO A 256 -3.53 -7.57 16.33
N GLU A 257 -4.11 -7.80 17.51
CA GLU A 257 -4.18 -6.76 18.55
C GLU A 257 -2.81 -6.67 19.24
N ARG A 258 -2.33 -5.44 19.44
CA ARG A 258 -1.07 -5.15 20.14
C ARG A 258 -1.39 -4.46 21.46
N PRO A 259 -0.74 -4.84 22.58
CA PRO A 259 -0.87 -4.08 23.82
C PRO A 259 -0.47 -2.61 23.59
N SER A 260 -1.28 -1.68 24.10
CA SER A 260 -0.99 -0.25 24.05
C SER A 260 -0.95 0.31 25.47
N ALA A 261 0.03 1.18 25.73
CA ALA A 261 0.11 1.93 26.97
C ALA A 261 -0.79 3.19 26.94
N ASP A 262 -1.25 3.59 25.75
CA ASP A 262 -2.11 4.77 25.59
C ASP A 262 -3.54 4.50 26.08
N PRO A 263 -4.08 5.31 27.01
CA PRO A 263 -5.48 5.19 27.40
C PRO A 263 -6.41 5.42 26.20
N TRP A 264 -7.44 4.61 26.09
CA TRP A 264 -8.44 4.74 25.01
C TRP A 264 -9.16 6.10 25.01
N ASP A 265 -9.33 6.68 26.18
CA ASP A 265 -10.02 7.95 26.44
C ASP A 265 -9.06 9.13 26.60
N ARG A 266 -7.80 8.96 26.22
CA ARG A 266 -6.80 10.04 26.25
C ARG A 266 -7.34 11.27 25.52
N ILE A 267 -7.30 12.39 26.22
CA ILE A 267 -7.66 13.71 25.71
C ILE A 267 -6.38 14.42 25.25
N GLU A 268 -6.45 15.11 24.11
CA GLU A 268 -5.32 15.80 23.51
C GLU A 268 -5.60 17.30 23.36
N PRO A 269 -5.39 18.11 24.40
CA PRO A 269 -5.76 19.54 24.40
C PRO A 269 -5.11 20.37 23.29
N SER A 270 -3.95 19.95 22.80
CA SER A 270 -3.25 20.63 21.71
C SER A 270 -4.02 20.61 20.38
N LEU A 271 -4.99 19.72 20.21
CA LEU A 271 -5.86 19.70 19.04
C LEU A 271 -6.84 20.87 18.98
N ASP A 272 -7.18 21.48 20.12
CA ASP A 272 -8.10 22.63 20.16
C ASP A 272 -7.54 23.87 19.45
N THR A 273 -6.22 23.91 19.28
CA THR A 273 -5.53 25.02 18.60
C THR A 273 -4.80 24.59 17.31
N LEU A 274 -4.99 23.35 16.85
CA LEU A 274 -4.34 22.84 15.65
C LEU A 274 -4.75 23.57 14.39
N ILE A 275 -6.04 23.90 14.28
CA ILE A 275 -6.57 24.62 13.11
C ILE A 275 -6.27 26.11 13.24
N PRO A 276 -5.51 26.70 12.31
CA PRO A 276 -5.27 28.14 12.31
C PRO A 276 -6.55 28.95 12.18
N ALA A 277 -6.60 30.11 12.86
CA ALA A 277 -7.75 31.04 12.74
C ALA A 277 -7.94 31.56 11.30
N ASN A 278 -6.86 31.68 10.54
CA ASN A 278 -6.93 32.02 9.12
C ASN A 278 -7.23 30.75 8.29
N ALA A 279 -8.39 30.70 7.67
CA ALA A 279 -8.86 29.58 6.86
C ALA A 279 -7.94 29.22 5.66
N ASN A 280 -7.08 30.15 5.24
CA ASN A 280 -6.11 29.91 4.16
C ASN A 280 -4.72 29.48 4.65
N GLN A 281 -4.48 29.48 5.96
CA GLN A 281 -3.24 29.00 6.53
C GLN A 281 -3.29 27.47 6.62
N PRO A 282 -2.34 26.74 6.00
CA PRO A 282 -2.27 25.30 6.11
C PRO A 282 -1.78 24.85 7.50
N TYR A 283 -2.07 23.61 7.85
CA TYR A 283 -1.54 22.89 9.00
C TYR A 283 -1.17 21.46 8.58
N ASP A 284 -0.32 20.79 9.35
CA ASP A 284 0.13 19.44 9.05
C ASP A 284 -0.84 18.39 9.63
N MET A 285 -1.51 17.65 8.76
CA MET A 285 -2.44 16.61 9.16
C MET A 285 -1.74 15.42 9.85
N HIS A 286 -0.44 15.21 9.63
CA HIS A 286 0.32 14.20 10.36
C HIS A 286 0.30 14.45 11.88
N GLU A 287 0.26 15.72 12.30
CA GLU A 287 0.19 16.06 13.72
C GLU A 287 -1.09 15.51 14.35
N LEU A 288 -2.25 15.68 13.67
CA LEU A 288 -3.50 15.08 14.13
C LEU A 288 -3.43 13.56 14.17
N ILE A 289 -2.94 12.94 13.08
CA ILE A 289 -2.85 11.48 12.98
C ILE A 289 -2.05 10.92 14.17
N ARG A 290 -0.84 11.43 14.41
CA ARG A 290 0.02 10.97 15.51
C ARG A 290 -0.60 11.15 16.90
N LYS A 291 -1.45 12.15 17.06
CA LYS A 291 -2.14 12.43 18.33
C LYS A 291 -3.36 11.53 18.57
N ILE A 292 -3.91 10.90 17.55
CA ILE A 292 -5.06 10.02 17.70
C ILE A 292 -4.72 8.53 17.72
N VAL A 293 -3.57 8.13 17.15
CA VAL A 293 -3.12 6.73 17.18
C VAL A 293 -2.35 6.39 18.44
N ASP A 294 -2.24 5.11 18.74
CA ASP A 294 -1.46 4.59 19.86
C ASP A 294 0.01 4.92 19.68
N GLU A 295 0.64 5.45 20.74
CA GLU A 295 2.07 5.83 20.80
C GLU A 295 2.53 6.73 19.64
N GLY A 296 1.62 7.31 18.87
CA GLY A 296 1.92 8.08 17.67
C GLY A 296 2.44 7.24 16.49
N ASP A 297 2.28 5.91 16.55
CA ASP A 297 2.76 4.97 15.56
C ASP A 297 1.86 4.98 14.31
N PHE A 298 2.42 5.49 13.22
CA PHE A 298 1.72 5.60 11.93
C PHE A 298 2.63 5.15 10.80
N PHE A 299 2.27 4.04 10.15
CA PHE A 299 2.95 3.56 8.96
C PHE A 299 2.28 4.14 7.72
N GLU A 300 2.91 5.15 7.12
CA GLU A 300 2.40 5.81 5.92
C GLU A 300 2.73 5.03 4.65
N VAL A 301 1.72 4.81 3.82
CA VAL A 301 1.82 4.20 2.49
C VAL A 301 1.94 5.29 1.44
N GLN A 302 2.91 5.16 0.54
CA GLN A 302 3.21 6.15 -0.51
C GLN A 302 3.45 7.57 0.02
N PRO A 303 4.33 7.78 1.02
CA PRO A 303 4.57 9.11 1.58
C PRO A 303 5.12 10.11 0.57
N ALA A 304 5.86 9.63 -0.44
CA ALA A 304 6.47 10.46 -1.47
C ALA A 304 5.58 10.67 -2.72
N HIS A 305 4.42 10.00 -2.81
CA HIS A 305 3.49 10.11 -3.94
C HIS A 305 2.15 10.68 -3.50
N ALA A 306 1.59 11.61 -4.30
CA ALA A 306 0.29 12.25 -4.02
C ALA A 306 0.18 12.74 -2.57
N GLY A 307 1.13 13.57 -2.14
CA GLY A 307 1.24 14.04 -0.76
C GLY A 307 0.08 14.92 -0.27
N ASN A 308 -0.85 15.30 -1.15
CA ASN A 308 -2.11 15.97 -0.84
C ASN A 308 -3.14 15.05 -0.15
N ILE A 309 -2.89 13.73 -0.13
CA ILE A 309 -3.64 12.75 0.66
C ILE A 309 -2.68 11.80 1.38
N LEU A 310 -2.95 11.55 2.66
CA LEU A 310 -2.22 10.62 3.50
C LEU A 310 -3.02 9.34 3.61
N CYS A 311 -2.36 8.22 3.38
CA CYS A 311 -2.92 6.88 3.57
C CYS A 311 -1.95 6.06 4.40
N GLY A 312 -2.41 5.32 5.38
CA GLY A 312 -1.53 4.49 6.20
C GLY A 312 -2.25 3.77 7.31
N PHE A 313 -1.50 3.00 8.05
CA PHE A 313 -1.98 2.20 9.18
C PHE A 313 -1.53 2.79 10.50
N GLY A 314 -2.41 2.79 11.46
CA GLY A 314 -2.13 3.08 12.86
C GLY A 314 -2.94 2.13 13.74
N ARG A 315 -2.85 2.32 15.05
CA ARG A 315 -3.66 1.54 16.01
C ARG A 315 -4.44 2.45 16.93
N VAL A 316 -5.59 1.98 17.34
CA VAL A 316 -6.37 2.56 18.44
C VAL A 316 -6.81 1.42 19.35
N GLU A 317 -6.43 1.49 20.63
CA GLU A 317 -6.62 0.38 21.59
C GLU A 317 -5.97 -0.93 21.11
N GLY A 318 -4.78 -0.84 20.55
CA GLY A 318 -4.03 -1.97 20.02
C GLY A 318 -4.56 -2.55 18.69
N ARG A 319 -5.64 -2.03 18.14
CA ARG A 319 -6.29 -2.53 16.93
C ARG A 319 -5.89 -1.72 15.73
N THR A 320 -5.53 -2.39 14.66
CA THR A 320 -5.21 -1.74 13.39
C THR A 320 -6.43 -1.02 12.81
N ILE A 321 -6.18 0.20 12.35
CA ILE A 321 -7.09 1.01 11.55
C ILE A 321 -6.36 1.52 10.30
N GLY A 322 -7.09 1.64 9.19
CA GLY A 322 -6.65 2.39 8.03
C GLY A 322 -7.03 3.86 8.19
N ILE A 323 -6.09 4.75 7.90
CA ILE A 323 -6.30 6.20 7.96
C ILE A 323 -6.21 6.76 6.54
N VAL A 324 -7.20 7.56 6.16
CA VAL A 324 -7.20 8.35 4.92
C VAL A 324 -7.45 9.80 5.31
N ALA A 325 -6.52 10.69 4.97
CA ALA A 325 -6.59 12.08 5.42
C ALA A 325 -6.16 13.06 4.33
N ASN A 326 -6.87 14.18 4.16
CA ASN A 326 -6.40 15.26 3.31
C ASN A 326 -5.21 15.96 3.99
N GLN A 327 -4.17 16.34 3.21
CA GLN A 327 -3.02 17.10 3.71
C GLN A 327 -3.05 18.55 3.21
N PRO A 328 -3.49 19.49 4.05
CA PRO A 328 -3.61 20.89 3.65
C PRO A 328 -2.28 21.55 3.26
N MET A 329 -1.16 21.02 3.73
CA MET A 329 0.18 21.51 3.37
C MET A 329 0.53 21.30 1.89
N VAL A 330 -0.14 20.36 1.22
CA VAL A 330 0.11 20.02 -0.17
C VAL A 330 -1.16 20.26 -0.99
N LEU A 331 -1.08 21.15 -1.97
CA LEU A 331 -2.23 21.53 -2.82
C LEU A 331 -3.53 21.83 -2.03
N ALA A 332 -3.39 22.41 -0.83
CA ALA A 332 -4.50 22.68 0.09
C ALA A 332 -5.42 21.47 0.39
N GLY A 333 -4.94 20.25 0.22
CA GLY A 333 -5.70 19.03 0.44
C GLY A 333 -6.73 18.69 -0.65
N VAL A 334 -6.67 19.32 -1.83
CA VAL A 334 -7.59 18.99 -2.94
C VAL A 334 -7.42 17.54 -3.41
N LEU A 335 -8.45 16.95 -3.97
CA LEU A 335 -8.37 15.68 -4.65
C LEU A 335 -7.96 15.87 -6.11
N ASP A 336 -6.95 15.16 -6.55
CA ASP A 336 -6.51 15.05 -7.93
C ASP A 336 -6.51 13.61 -8.41
N ILE A 337 -6.04 13.35 -9.62
CA ILE A 337 -5.97 12.00 -10.19
C ILE A 337 -5.17 11.05 -9.30
N ASN A 338 -3.98 11.48 -8.85
CA ASN A 338 -3.06 10.62 -8.12
C ASN A 338 -3.56 10.35 -6.70
N SER A 339 -4.06 11.36 -5.99
CA SER A 339 -4.65 11.18 -4.66
C SER A 339 -5.90 10.30 -4.69
N SER A 340 -6.72 10.44 -5.72
CA SER A 340 -7.91 9.59 -5.90
C SER A 340 -7.55 8.12 -6.15
N LYS A 341 -6.51 7.86 -6.93
CA LYS A 341 -5.99 6.50 -7.18
C LYS A 341 -5.38 5.88 -5.92
N LYS A 342 -4.50 6.64 -5.23
CA LYS A 342 -3.84 6.23 -3.99
C LYS A 342 -4.87 5.86 -2.92
N ALA A 343 -5.77 6.77 -2.60
CA ALA A 343 -6.78 6.53 -1.57
C ALA A 343 -7.79 5.45 -1.97
N GLY A 344 -8.23 5.40 -3.23
CA GLY A 344 -9.16 4.38 -3.71
C GLY A 344 -8.61 2.96 -3.55
N ARG A 345 -7.33 2.74 -3.91
CA ARG A 345 -6.67 1.45 -3.71
C ARG A 345 -6.52 1.10 -2.22
N PHE A 346 -6.13 2.07 -1.41
CA PHE A 346 -5.96 1.87 0.03
C PHE A 346 -7.28 1.52 0.74
N VAL A 347 -8.37 2.23 0.42
CA VAL A 347 -9.72 1.92 0.94
C VAL A 347 -10.15 0.52 0.57
N ARG A 348 -9.93 0.10 -0.69
CA ARG A 348 -10.26 -1.27 -1.14
C ARG A 348 -9.44 -2.33 -0.42
N PHE A 349 -8.16 -2.08 -0.16
CA PHE A 349 -7.34 -2.98 0.64
C PHE A 349 -7.90 -3.11 2.06
N CYS A 350 -8.18 -2.00 2.73
CA CYS A 350 -8.76 -2.03 4.08
C CYS A 350 -10.07 -2.82 4.11
N ASP A 351 -10.95 -2.61 3.13
CA ASP A 351 -12.23 -3.32 3.05
C ASP A 351 -12.05 -4.82 2.79
N ALA A 352 -11.14 -5.19 1.88
CA ALA A 352 -10.86 -6.59 1.57
C ALA A 352 -10.33 -7.38 2.78
N PHE A 353 -9.65 -6.71 3.70
CA PHE A 353 -9.01 -7.31 4.87
C PHE A 353 -9.64 -6.91 6.20
N GLU A 354 -10.91 -6.49 6.19
CA GLU A 354 -11.70 -6.19 7.39
C GLU A 354 -11.05 -5.14 8.33
N ILE A 355 -10.28 -4.20 7.77
CA ILE A 355 -9.61 -3.14 8.52
C ILE A 355 -10.54 -1.91 8.58
N PRO A 356 -10.96 -1.46 9.78
CA PRO A 356 -11.78 -0.25 9.92
C PRO A 356 -11.07 1.00 9.37
N ILE A 357 -11.83 1.92 8.79
CA ILE A 357 -11.30 3.13 8.16
C ILE A 357 -11.68 4.37 8.97
N VAL A 358 -10.68 5.18 9.30
CA VAL A 358 -10.84 6.53 9.85
C VAL A 358 -10.46 7.54 8.78
N THR A 359 -11.39 8.43 8.44
CA THR A 359 -11.20 9.46 7.43
C THR A 359 -11.15 10.85 8.08
N LEU A 360 -10.07 11.60 7.87
CA LEU A 360 -9.88 12.97 8.36
C LEU A 360 -10.01 13.93 7.19
N VAL A 361 -10.99 14.84 7.25
CA VAL A 361 -11.41 15.64 6.10
C VAL A 361 -11.04 17.10 6.27
N ASP A 362 -10.25 17.60 5.34
CA ASP A 362 -10.05 19.02 5.05
C ASP A 362 -9.84 19.18 3.55
N VAL A 363 -10.93 19.23 2.77
CA VAL A 363 -10.91 19.15 1.32
C VAL A 363 -11.72 20.28 0.68
N PRO A 364 -11.08 21.18 -0.10
CA PRO A 364 -11.78 22.26 -0.77
C PRO A 364 -12.45 21.84 -2.09
N GLY A 365 -12.23 20.63 -2.57
CA GLY A 365 -12.80 20.10 -3.81
C GLY A 365 -11.86 19.20 -4.58
N PHE A 366 -12.22 18.92 -5.83
CA PHE A 366 -11.35 18.31 -6.83
C PHE A 366 -10.51 19.39 -7.53
N LEU A 367 -9.28 19.05 -7.91
CA LEU A 367 -8.37 19.96 -8.60
C LEU A 367 -8.90 20.27 -10.02
N PRO A 368 -9.23 21.54 -10.33
CA PRO A 368 -9.67 21.92 -11.66
C PRO A 368 -8.48 22.05 -12.63
N GLY A 369 -8.78 22.09 -13.91
CA GLY A 369 -7.83 22.43 -14.95
C GLY A 369 -7.76 21.39 -16.07
N THR A 370 -7.33 21.84 -17.26
CA THR A 370 -7.27 21.02 -18.47
C THR A 370 -6.41 19.77 -18.31
N ALA A 371 -5.30 19.85 -17.59
CA ALA A 371 -4.44 18.70 -17.32
C ALA A 371 -5.18 17.59 -16.54
N GLN A 372 -5.99 17.96 -15.56
CA GLN A 372 -6.79 17.01 -14.79
C GLN A 372 -7.94 16.46 -15.64
N GLU A 373 -8.68 17.32 -16.34
CA GLU A 373 -9.82 16.92 -17.19
C GLU A 373 -9.36 15.98 -18.32
N HIS A 374 -8.31 16.35 -19.06
CA HIS A 374 -7.82 15.56 -20.21
C HIS A 374 -7.19 14.24 -19.77
N ASN A 375 -6.66 14.15 -18.56
CA ASN A 375 -6.13 12.89 -17.98
C ASN A 375 -7.17 12.10 -17.18
N GLY A 376 -8.46 12.52 -17.21
CA GLY A 376 -9.58 11.72 -16.73
C GLY A 376 -9.86 11.81 -15.23
N ILE A 377 -9.72 13.02 -14.61
CA ILE A 377 -10.04 13.24 -13.18
C ILE A 377 -11.43 12.73 -12.81
N ILE A 378 -12.42 12.88 -13.70
CA ILE A 378 -13.80 12.41 -13.47
C ILE A 378 -13.80 10.91 -13.20
N LYS A 379 -13.12 10.14 -14.05
CA LYS A 379 -13.05 8.67 -13.93
C LYS A 379 -12.20 8.25 -12.73
N HIS A 380 -11.08 8.92 -12.49
CA HIS A 380 -10.20 8.62 -11.36
C HIS A 380 -10.81 9.04 -10.01
N GLY A 381 -11.50 10.18 -9.95
CA GLY A 381 -12.27 10.58 -8.77
C GLY A 381 -13.41 9.60 -8.46
N ALA A 382 -14.06 9.08 -9.49
CA ALA A 382 -15.08 8.06 -9.34
C ALA A 382 -14.56 6.74 -8.73
N LYS A 383 -13.27 6.41 -8.88
CA LYS A 383 -12.68 5.23 -8.20
C LYS A 383 -12.69 5.35 -6.69
N LEU A 384 -12.35 6.53 -6.17
CA LEU A 384 -12.37 6.76 -4.73
C LEU A 384 -13.80 6.76 -4.18
N LEU A 385 -14.73 7.41 -4.88
CA LEU A 385 -16.16 7.37 -4.55
C LEU A 385 -16.68 5.92 -4.53
N PHE A 386 -16.34 5.14 -5.55
CA PHE A 386 -16.73 3.74 -5.65
C PHE A 386 -16.18 2.91 -4.49
N ALA A 387 -14.91 3.07 -4.17
CA ALA A 387 -14.25 2.35 -3.07
C ALA A 387 -14.95 2.61 -1.73
N TYR A 388 -15.21 3.86 -1.40
CA TYR A 388 -15.92 4.20 -0.15
C TYR A 388 -17.39 3.73 -0.12
N ALA A 389 -18.09 3.85 -1.25
CA ALA A 389 -19.49 3.42 -1.34
C ALA A 389 -19.63 1.89 -1.23
N GLU A 390 -18.66 1.16 -1.77
CA GLU A 390 -18.64 -0.31 -1.73
C GLU A 390 -18.20 -0.85 -0.37
N ALA A 391 -17.28 -0.18 0.30
CA ALA A 391 -16.67 -0.64 1.55
C ALA A 391 -17.71 -0.93 2.65
N THR A 392 -17.60 -2.13 3.22
CA THR A 392 -18.50 -2.66 4.24
C THR A 392 -17.94 -2.58 5.65
N VAL A 393 -16.65 -2.36 5.80
CA VAL A 393 -15.96 -2.18 7.09
C VAL A 393 -16.48 -0.97 7.87
N PRO A 394 -16.25 -0.88 9.19
CA PRO A 394 -16.52 0.33 9.97
C PRO A 394 -15.85 1.57 9.36
N LYS A 395 -16.62 2.63 9.15
CA LYS A 395 -16.15 3.92 8.61
C LYS A 395 -16.49 5.05 9.55
N ILE A 396 -15.45 5.70 10.08
CA ILE A 396 -15.58 6.86 10.98
C ILE A 396 -14.95 8.06 10.28
N THR A 397 -15.71 9.13 10.13
CA THR A 397 -15.27 10.35 9.45
C THR A 397 -15.23 11.51 10.41
N ILE A 398 -14.17 12.31 10.36
CA ILE A 398 -14.00 13.53 11.15
C ILE A 398 -13.69 14.66 10.21
N ILE A 399 -14.59 15.63 10.11
CA ILE A 399 -14.41 16.84 9.31
C ILE A 399 -13.77 17.89 10.20
N THR A 400 -12.52 18.21 9.92
CA THR A 400 -11.72 19.14 10.72
C THR A 400 -11.90 20.60 10.29
N ARG A 401 -12.02 20.84 8.97
CA ARG A 401 -12.20 22.18 8.42
C ARG A 401 -13.06 22.11 7.15
N LYS A 402 -12.49 22.24 5.96
CA LYS A 402 -13.24 22.29 4.69
C LYS A 402 -13.78 20.94 4.27
N ALA A 403 -14.99 20.91 3.76
CA ALA A 403 -15.60 19.75 3.11
C ALA A 403 -16.57 20.27 2.02
N TYR A 404 -16.05 20.53 0.81
CA TYR A 404 -16.76 21.23 -0.24
C TYR A 404 -17.11 20.36 -1.43
N GLY A 405 -18.33 20.56 -1.94
CA GLY A 405 -18.82 19.96 -3.19
C GLY A 405 -18.81 18.45 -3.20
N GLY A 406 -18.56 17.86 -4.37
CA GLY A 406 -18.48 16.40 -4.52
C GLY A 406 -17.35 15.76 -3.71
N ALA A 407 -16.32 16.50 -3.32
CA ALA A 407 -15.26 15.99 -2.47
C ALA A 407 -15.73 15.70 -1.03
N TYR A 408 -16.71 16.49 -0.51
CA TYR A 408 -17.41 16.17 0.72
C TYR A 408 -18.07 14.78 0.65
N ASP A 409 -18.76 14.50 -0.46
CA ASP A 409 -19.41 13.20 -0.62
C ASP A 409 -18.37 12.07 -0.65
N VAL A 410 -17.32 12.24 -1.48
CA VAL A 410 -16.31 11.21 -1.74
C VAL A 410 -15.52 10.83 -0.48
N MET A 411 -15.21 11.78 0.40
CA MET A 411 -14.43 11.53 1.62
C MET A 411 -15.27 10.91 2.75
N ALA A 412 -15.84 9.75 2.46
CA ALA A 412 -16.60 8.93 3.42
C ALA A 412 -17.77 9.65 4.11
N SER A 413 -18.54 10.42 3.34
CA SER A 413 -19.73 11.10 3.89
C SER A 413 -20.77 10.12 4.44
N LYS A 414 -21.67 10.64 5.27
CA LYS A 414 -22.83 9.90 5.77
C LYS A 414 -23.65 9.26 4.64
N HIS A 415 -23.75 9.95 3.51
CA HIS A 415 -24.51 9.53 2.33
C HIS A 415 -23.88 8.35 1.60
N LEU A 416 -22.55 8.18 1.69
CA LEU A 416 -21.80 7.04 1.14
C LEU A 416 -21.52 5.97 2.20
N ARG A 417 -22.55 5.69 3.02
CA ARG A 417 -22.50 4.62 4.03
C ARG A 417 -21.45 4.86 5.12
N GLY A 418 -21.06 6.11 5.41
CA GLY A 418 -20.27 6.46 6.59
C GLY A 418 -21.07 6.15 7.85
N ASP A 419 -20.53 5.35 8.77
CA ASP A 419 -21.27 4.88 9.96
C ASP A 419 -21.38 6.00 11.00
N LEU A 420 -20.26 6.65 11.30
CA LEU A 420 -20.20 7.78 12.24
C LEU A 420 -19.47 8.95 11.58
N ASN A 421 -20.16 10.09 11.48
CA ASN A 421 -19.61 11.31 10.93
C ASN A 421 -19.59 12.40 12.00
N TYR A 422 -18.40 12.80 12.42
CA TYR A 422 -18.16 13.87 13.37
C TYR A 422 -17.61 15.10 12.66
N ALA A 423 -17.87 16.26 13.23
CA ALA A 423 -17.27 17.52 12.77
C ALA A 423 -16.66 18.27 13.95
N TRP A 424 -15.55 18.96 13.70
CA TRP A 424 -15.03 19.97 14.63
C TRP A 424 -15.82 21.26 14.50
N PRO A 425 -15.81 22.15 15.50
CA PRO A 425 -16.49 23.46 15.40
C PRO A 425 -15.98 24.32 14.24
N THR A 426 -14.75 24.07 13.79
CA THR A 426 -14.10 24.74 12.64
C THR A 426 -14.52 24.16 11.28
N ALA A 427 -15.39 23.16 11.24
CA ALA A 427 -15.79 22.52 10.00
C ALA A 427 -16.71 23.43 9.16
N GLU A 428 -16.46 23.45 7.86
CA GLU A 428 -17.23 24.17 6.86
C GLU A 428 -17.73 23.16 5.82
N ILE A 429 -19.03 22.87 5.84
CA ILE A 429 -19.64 21.86 4.99
C ILE A 429 -20.59 22.55 4.02
N ALA A 430 -20.21 22.67 2.75
CA ALA A 430 -20.94 23.45 1.76
C ALA A 430 -20.73 22.92 0.33
N VAL A 431 -21.57 23.40 -0.59
CA VAL A 431 -21.42 23.10 -2.03
C VAL A 431 -20.10 23.67 -2.58
N MET A 432 -19.70 24.84 -2.09
CA MET A 432 -18.44 25.51 -2.44
C MET A 432 -18.10 26.57 -1.40
N GLY A 433 -16.90 27.13 -1.45
CA GLY A 433 -16.50 28.22 -0.58
C GLY A 433 -17.40 29.46 -0.76
N ALA A 434 -17.63 30.18 0.33
CA ALA A 434 -18.62 31.28 0.41
C ALA A 434 -18.45 32.32 -0.70
N LYS A 435 -17.21 32.77 -0.95
CA LYS A 435 -16.93 33.77 -1.99
C LYS A 435 -17.42 33.33 -3.37
N GLY A 436 -17.04 32.08 -3.78
CA GLY A 436 -17.46 31.54 -5.07
C GLY A 436 -18.99 31.40 -5.18
N ALA A 437 -19.64 30.95 -4.10
CA ALA A 437 -21.10 30.82 -4.05
C ALA A 437 -21.79 32.18 -4.25
N VAL A 438 -21.32 33.19 -3.54
CA VAL A 438 -21.89 34.55 -3.60
C VAL A 438 -21.65 35.19 -4.95
N GLU A 439 -20.48 35.06 -5.56
CA GLU A 439 -20.18 35.56 -6.92
C GLU A 439 -21.11 34.95 -7.98
N ILE A 440 -21.54 33.71 -7.79
CA ILE A 440 -22.52 33.06 -8.69
C ILE A 440 -23.94 33.56 -8.42
N ILE A 441 -24.36 33.54 -7.15
CA ILE A 441 -25.74 33.90 -6.76
C ILE A 441 -26.04 35.37 -7.03
N PHE A 442 -25.08 36.24 -6.77
CA PHE A 442 -25.20 37.70 -6.88
C PHE A 442 -24.40 38.27 -8.06
N ARG A 443 -24.31 37.51 -9.16
CA ARG A 443 -23.60 37.95 -10.38
C ARG A 443 -24.01 39.35 -10.82
N GLY A 444 -23.02 40.21 -11.05
CA GLY A 444 -23.25 41.60 -11.51
C GLY A 444 -23.42 42.63 -10.40
N LYS A 445 -23.27 42.23 -9.15
CA LYS A 445 -23.23 43.19 -8.01
C LYS A 445 -21.83 43.79 -7.85
N THR A 446 -21.76 44.89 -7.11
CA THR A 446 -20.50 45.58 -6.81
C THR A 446 -19.62 44.76 -5.89
N ALA A 447 -18.32 45.09 -5.85
CA ALA A 447 -17.36 44.38 -4.98
C ALA A 447 -17.74 44.49 -3.49
N ASP A 448 -18.25 45.63 -3.07
CA ASP A 448 -18.68 45.85 -1.68
C ASP A 448 -19.92 45.02 -1.32
N GLU A 449 -20.92 44.96 -2.22
CA GLU A 449 -22.10 44.11 -2.06
C GLU A 449 -21.72 42.64 -2.02
N ILE A 450 -20.76 42.19 -2.86
CA ILE A 450 -20.25 40.84 -2.85
C ILE A 450 -19.54 40.51 -1.52
N ALA A 451 -18.73 41.45 -1.00
CA ALA A 451 -18.05 41.25 0.29
C ALA A 451 -19.06 41.14 1.46
N GLU A 452 -20.07 42.01 1.50
CA GLU A 452 -21.12 41.94 2.51
C GLU A 452 -21.90 40.61 2.45
N ARG A 453 -22.32 40.21 1.26
CA ARG A 453 -23.02 38.92 1.05
C ARG A 453 -22.15 37.70 1.34
N THR A 454 -20.85 37.80 1.11
CA THR A 454 -19.91 36.73 1.46
C THR A 454 -19.87 36.54 2.97
N ALA A 455 -19.73 37.62 3.74
CA ALA A 455 -19.76 37.58 5.21
C ALA A 455 -21.10 37.04 5.74
N GLU A 456 -22.22 37.42 5.15
CA GLU A 456 -23.55 36.91 5.49
C GLU A 456 -23.66 35.40 5.18
N TYR A 457 -23.16 34.99 4.03
CA TYR A 457 -23.15 33.57 3.61
C TYR A 457 -22.26 32.71 4.52
N GLU A 458 -21.06 33.18 4.86
CA GLU A 458 -20.14 32.52 5.78
C GLU A 458 -20.79 32.33 7.15
N ALA A 459 -21.34 33.38 7.74
CA ALA A 459 -22.01 33.30 9.04
C ALA A 459 -23.16 32.29 9.06
N ARG A 460 -23.85 32.14 7.94
CA ARG A 460 -25.03 31.27 7.83
C ARG A 460 -24.67 29.80 7.48
N PHE A 461 -23.71 29.57 6.59
CA PHE A 461 -23.50 28.27 5.98
C PHE A 461 -22.09 27.67 6.23
N ALA A 462 -21.07 28.51 6.52
CA ALA A 462 -19.71 27.98 6.77
C ALA A 462 -19.54 27.54 8.23
N ASN A 463 -20.36 26.57 8.65
CA ASN A 463 -20.33 26.01 9.98
C ASN A 463 -20.91 24.55 9.94
N PRO A 464 -20.61 23.70 10.92
CA PRO A 464 -21.07 22.31 10.92
C PRO A 464 -22.55 22.15 11.29
N PHE A 465 -23.19 23.17 11.90
CA PHE A 465 -24.51 23.02 12.49
C PHE A 465 -25.62 22.92 11.45
N VAL A 466 -25.43 23.51 10.26
CA VAL A 466 -26.36 23.32 9.13
C VAL A 466 -26.45 21.86 8.69
N ALA A 467 -25.32 21.19 8.58
CA ALA A 467 -25.26 19.78 8.25
C ALA A 467 -25.78 18.91 9.42
N ALA A 468 -25.41 19.26 10.65
CA ALA A 468 -25.86 18.55 11.85
C ALA A 468 -27.39 18.62 12.02
N SER A 469 -28.02 19.80 11.75
CA SER A 469 -29.48 19.94 11.82
C SER A 469 -30.25 19.08 10.81
N LYS A 470 -29.56 18.61 9.77
CA LYS A 470 -30.11 17.71 8.75
C LYS A 470 -29.80 16.24 9.03
N GLY A 471 -29.06 15.93 10.10
CA GLY A 471 -28.64 14.57 10.43
C GLY A 471 -27.47 14.07 9.55
N PHE A 472 -26.74 14.94 8.86
CA PHE A 472 -25.58 14.57 8.03
C PHE A 472 -24.30 14.44 8.86
N ILE A 473 -24.29 15.04 10.05
CA ILE A 473 -23.26 14.95 11.08
C ILE A 473 -23.92 14.39 12.34
N ASP A 474 -23.34 13.33 12.92
CA ASP A 474 -23.87 12.68 14.13
C ASP A 474 -23.62 13.54 15.37
N GLU A 475 -22.47 14.21 15.44
CA GLU A 475 -22.12 15.12 16.53
C GLU A 475 -21.06 16.14 16.10
N VAL A 476 -21.16 17.36 16.62
CA VAL A 476 -20.07 18.34 16.59
C VAL A 476 -19.25 18.16 17.87
N ILE A 477 -18.01 17.71 17.71
CA ILE A 477 -17.14 17.31 18.81
C ILE A 477 -16.05 18.34 19.08
N GLN A 478 -15.61 18.40 20.34
CA GLN A 478 -14.42 19.17 20.72
C GLN A 478 -13.17 18.47 20.15
N PRO A 479 -12.24 19.21 19.50
CA PRO A 479 -11.06 18.60 18.87
C PRO A 479 -10.24 17.70 19.79
N HIS A 480 -10.01 18.12 21.04
CA HIS A 480 -9.27 17.34 22.04
C HIS A 480 -9.88 15.96 22.33
N SER A 481 -11.17 15.74 22.04
CA SER A 481 -11.86 14.47 22.30
C SER A 481 -11.81 13.49 21.14
N THR A 482 -11.14 13.83 20.03
CA THR A 482 -11.18 13.08 18.77
C THR A 482 -10.77 11.61 18.93
N ARG A 483 -9.64 11.32 19.60
CA ARG A 483 -9.21 9.94 19.86
C ARG A 483 -10.29 9.14 20.61
N ARG A 484 -10.82 9.72 21.67
CA ARG A 484 -11.89 9.08 22.47
C ARG A 484 -13.11 8.76 21.64
N ARG A 485 -13.52 9.67 20.71
CA ARG A 485 -14.67 9.46 19.82
C ARG A 485 -14.43 8.35 18.82
N ILE A 486 -13.21 8.27 18.27
CA ILE A 486 -12.80 7.18 17.40
C ILE A 486 -12.86 5.83 18.16
N ALA A 487 -12.24 5.74 19.34
CA ALA A 487 -12.24 4.51 20.14
C ALA A 487 -13.65 4.03 20.46
N LEU A 488 -14.53 4.92 20.94
CA LEU A 488 -15.93 4.61 21.19
C LEU A 488 -16.67 4.18 19.93
N GLY A 489 -16.40 4.83 18.79
CA GLY A 489 -16.98 4.48 17.51
C GLY A 489 -16.58 3.07 17.07
N LEU A 490 -15.28 2.75 17.15
CA LEU A 490 -14.75 1.41 16.82
C LEU A 490 -15.35 0.33 17.71
N ARG A 491 -15.51 0.60 19.01
CA ARG A 491 -16.19 -0.34 19.94
C ARG A 491 -17.65 -0.59 19.56
N LYS A 492 -18.40 0.49 19.24
CA LYS A 492 -19.80 0.40 18.80
C LYS A 492 -19.96 -0.41 17.51
N LEU A 493 -19.02 -0.24 16.59
CA LEU A 493 -19.07 -0.85 15.25
C LEU A 493 -18.33 -2.19 15.17
N ARG A 494 -17.84 -2.72 16.30
CA ARG A 494 -17.04 -3.96 16.33
C ARG A 494 -17.67 -5.13 15.61
N ASN A 495 -18.97 -5.27 15.73
CA ASN A 495 -19.74 -6.37 15.15
C ASN A 495 -20.57 -5.90 13.94
N LYS A 496 -20.15 -4.81 13.27
CA LYS A 496 -20.82 -4.36 12.06
C LYS A 496 -20.81 -5.49 11.04
N ALA A 497 -21.97 -5.83 10.54
CA ALA A 497 -22.17 -6.74 9.42
C ALA A 497 -22.97 -6.02 8.34
N LEU A 498 -22.39 -5.87 7.18
CA LEU A 498 -23.03 -5.23 6.03
C LEU A 498 -22.64 -6.02 4.78
N GLU A 499 -23.64 -6.49 4.05
CA GLU A 499 -23.44 -7.21 2.80
C GLU A 499 -23.82 -6.34 1.61
N ASN A 500 -23.02 -6.40 0.57
CA ASN A 500 -23.38 -5.82 -0.73
C ASN A 500 -24.32 -6.77 -1.48
N PRO A 501 -25.14 -6.27 -2.41
CA PRO A 501 -25.88 -7.15 -3.31
C PRO A 501 -24.93 -8.14 -3.99
N TRP A 502 -25.42 -9.41 -4.15
CA TRP A 502 -24.57 -10.43 -4.75
C TRP A 502 -24.14 -10.02 -6.16
N LYS A 503 -22.88 -10.28 -6.48
CA LYS A 503 -22.29 -10.04 -7.80
C LYS A 503 -21.08 -10.95 -8.00
N LYS A 504 -20.79 -11.32 -9.24
CA LYS A 504 -19.60 -12.12 -9.52
C LYS A 504 -18.32 -11.34 -9.15
N HIS A 505 -18.26 -10.09 -9.49
CA HIS A 505 -17.31 -9.06 -9.08
C HIS A 505 -17.92 -7.70 -9.42
N ASP A 506 -17.33 -6.64 -8.90
CA ASP A 506 -17.70 -5.28 -9.28
C ASP A 506 -17.14 -4.90 -10.67
N ASN A 507 -17.62 -3.78 -11.21
CA ASN A 507 -17.09 -3.16 -12.41
C ASN A 507 -16.65 -1.73 -12.06
N ILE A 508 -15.59 -1.65 -11.29
CA ILE A 508 -15.00 -0.37 -10.90
C ILE A 508 -14.51 0.38 -12.16
N PRO A 509 -14.66 1.72 -12.23
CA PRO A 509 -14.19 2.51 -13.37
C PRO A 509 -12.64 2.49 -13.43
N LEU A 510 -12.06 1.59 -14.21
CA LEU A 510 -10.61 1.38 -14.34
C LEU A 510 -9.93 2.48 -15.18
#